data_c50e7c40f5b527c1240264e52d5b28c0
#
_entry.id   c50e7c40f5b527c1240264e52d5b28c0
#
_cell.length_a   1.000
_cell.length_b   1.000
_cell.length_c   1.000
_cell.angle_alpha   90.00
_cell.angle_beta   90.00
_cell.angle_gamma   90.00
#
_symmetry.space_group_name_H-M   'P 1'
#
loop_
_entity.id
_entity.type
_entity.pdbx_description
1 polymer ?
#
loop_
_entity_poly.entity_id
_entity_poly.type
_entity_poly.pdbx_seq_one_letter_code
_entity_poly.pdbx_strand_id
1 'polypeptide(L)'
;MDDTKKVFIMGIDGMDPKITQQYLKEGIMPNLEKFLKLGAARENLAMIGGQPTVTPPMWTTLATGASPFVHSVHSFSRAGDYIGLPGYNFDSRNCLAEQMWNVTAENGIKTLVWHWAGSAWPPS
;
A
#
# COMPACT_ATOMS: atom_id res chain seq x y z
N MET A 1 4.01 -31.73 8.51
CA MET A 1 4.34 -30.32 8.85
C MET A 1 3.81 -29.49 7.71
N ASP A 2 2.93 -28.60 8.02
CA ASP A 2 2.33 -27.71 7.01
C ASP A 2 3.39 -26.69 6.58
N ASP A 3 3.93 -26.85 5.37
CA ASP A 3 5.01 -26.02 4.81
C ASP A 3 4.42 -24.75 4.17
N THR A 4 3.36 -24.21 4.75
CA THR A 4 2.71 -22.98 4.29
C THR A 4 3.67 -21.80 4.50
N LYS A 5 4.15 -21.26 3.39
CA LYS A 5 4.97 -20.05 3.38
C LYS A 5 4.16 -18.90 3.94
N LYS A 6 4.70 -18.24 4.96
CA LYS A 6 4.10 -17.03 5.52
C LYS A 6 4.65 -15.81 4.79
N VAL A 7 3.77 -14.89 4.42
CA VAL A 7 4.14 -13.62 3.80
C VAL A 7 3.82 -12.49 4.79
N PHE A 8 4.78 -11.58 4.97
CA PHE A 8 4.61 -10.37 5.76
C PHE A 8 4.91 -9.16 4.86
N ILE A 9 3.95 -8.28 4.70
CA ILE A 9 4.08 -7.05 3.93
C ILE A 9 3.99 -5.87 4.88
N MET A 10 5.03 -5.04 4.92
CA MET A 10 5.06 -3.81 5.71
C MET A 10 5.25 -2.62 4.79
N GLY A 11 4.30 -1.70 4.79
CA GLY A 11 4.41 -0.41 4.12
C GLY A 11 4.80 0.70 5.10
N ILE A 12 5.66 1.61 4.67
CA ILE A 12 6.05 2.80 5.43
C ILE A 12 5.72 4.01 4.57
N ASP A 13 4.71 4.76 4.99
CA ASP A 13 4.26 5.95 4.27
C ASP A 13 5.31 7.06 4.34
N GLY A 14 5.51 7.79 3.24
CA GLY A 14 6.45 8.90 3.18
C GLY A 14 7.94 8.54 3.29
N MET A 15 8.32 7.28 3.21
CA MET A 15 9.72 6.85 3.27
C MET A 15 10.47 7.26 1.99
N ASP A 16 11.25 8.34 2.08
CA ASP A 16 12.07 8.82 0.97
C ASP A 16 13.30 7.93 0.75
N PRO A 17 13.53 7.39 -0.45
CA PRO A 17 14.64 6.47 -0.72
C PRO A 17 16.01 7.16 -0.61
N LYS A 18 16.14 8.45 -0.96
CA LYS A 18 17.42 9.16 -0.89
C LYS A 18 17.82 9.44 0.56
N ILE A 19 16.87 9.90 1.38
CA ILE A 19 17.08 10.12 2.81
C ILE A 19 17.38 8.79 3.50
N THR A 20 16.65 7.72 3.16
CA THR A 20 16.90 6.38 3.69
C THR A 20 18.31 5.89 3.38
N GLN A 21 18.77 6.04 2.14
CA GLN A 21 20.14 5.68 1.75
C GLN A 21 21.20 6.50 2.49
N GLN A 22 20.95 7.79 2.70
CA GLN A 22 21.84 8.64 3.49
C GLN A 22 21.95 8.10 4.93
N TYR A 23 20.83 7.84 5.60
CA TYR A 23 20.81 7.33 6.97
C TYR A 23 21.42 5.94 7.11
N LEU A 24 21.30 5.09 6.10
CA LEU A 24 22.01 3.82 6.05
C LEU A 24 23.52 4.01 6.00
N LYS A 25 24.02 4.93 5.16
CA LYS A 25 25.46 5.26 5.06
C LYS A 25 26.01 5.86 6.35
N GLU A 26 25.22 6.63 7.06
CA GLU A 26 25.56 7.25 8.34
C GLU A 26 25.42 6.29 9.53
N GLY A 27 24.96 5.05 9.30
CA GLY A 27 24.76 4.05 10.35
C GLY A 27 23.58 4.31 11.30
N ILE A 28 22.69 5.25 10.94
CA ILE A 28 21.53 5.63 11.77
C ILE A 28 20.43 4.55 11.75
N MET A 29 20.41 3.72 10.70
CA MET A 29 19.39 2.67 10.52
C MET A 29 19.99 1.24 10.54
N PRO A 30 20.62 0.80 11.63
CA PRO A 30 21.37 -0.46 11.66
C PRO A 30 20.49 -1.71 11.48
N ASN A 31 19.23 -1.65 11.92
CA ASN A 31 18.30 -2.77 11.74
C ASN A 31 17.85 -2.90 10.27
N LEU A 32 17.62 -1.78 9.59
CA LEU A 32 17.29 -1.79 8.17
C LEU A 32 18.49 -2.26 7.34
N GLU A 33 19.70 -1.81 7.67
CA GLU A 33 20.92 -2.30 7.04
C GLU A 33 21.08 -3.80 7.17
N LYS A 34 20.87 -4.35 8.38
CA LYS A 34 20.90 -5.79 8.62
C LYS A 34 19.83 -6.53 7.81
N PHE A 35 18.62 -6.00 7.75
CA PHE A 35 17.53 -6.55 6.97
C PHE A 35 17.86 -6.61 5.48
N LEU A 36 18.42 -5.53 4.92
CA LEU A 36 18.82 -5.46 3.52
C LEU A 36 19.93 -6.44 3.16
N LYS A 37 20.87 -6.70 4.09
CA LYS A 37 21.93 -7.70 3.91
C LYS A 37 21.41 -9.15 3.86
N LEU A 38 20.23 -9.41 4.42
CA LEU A 38 19.61 -10.75 4.44
C LEU A 38 18.65 -10.99 3.26
N GLY A 39 18.37 -9.97 2.46
CA GLY A 39 17.40 -10.01 1.39
C GLY A 39 17.88 -9.38 0.09
N ALA A 40 16.92 -8.98 -0.72
CA ALA A 40 17.17 -8.22 -1.94
C ALA A 40 16.50 -6.85 -1.83
N ALA A 41 17.18 -5.81 -2.31
CA ALA A 41 16.66 -4.46 -2.35
C ALA A 41 16.72 -3.87 -3.75
N ARG A 42 15.72 -3.07 -4.09
CA ARG A 42 15.72 -2.26 -5.29
C ARG A 42 15.65 -0.79 -4.88
N GLU A 43 16.67 -0.03 -5.25
CA GLU A 43 16.82 1.38 -4.84
C GLU A 43 16.09 2.34 -5.78
N ASN A 44 15.95 1.97 -7.04
CA ASN A 44 15.35 2.81 -8.09
C ASN A 44 13.95 2.30 -8.43
N LEU A 45 12.98 2.54 -7.55
CA LEU A 45 11.57 2.34 -7.87
C LEU A 45 11.07 3.59 -8.60
N ALA A 46 10.88 3.46 -9.90
CA ALA A 46 10.17 4.48 -10.66
C ALA A 46 8.67 4.37 -10.36
N MET A 47 8.05 5.50 -10.07
CA MET A 47 6.59 5.59 -10.04
C MET A 47 6.06 5.42 -11.46
N ILE A 48 4.93 4.72 -11.58
CA ILE A 48 4.22 4.65 -12.86
C ILE A 48 3.79 6.09 -13.23
N GLY A 49 4.25 6.56 -14.38
CA GLY A 49 4.02 7.95 -14.80
C GLY A 49 2.52 8.31 -14.83
N GLY A 50 2.22 9.56 -14.47
CA GLY A 50 0.85 10.08 -14.47
C GLY A 50 0.01 9.73 -13.25
N GLN A 51 0.56 9.04 -12.26
CA GLN A 51 -0.15 8.75 -11.01
C GLN A 51 0.05 9.87 -9.98
N PRO A 52 -1.01 10.20 -9.19
CA PRO A 52 -0.88 11.10 -8.06
C PRO A 52 0.04 10.50 -6.99
N THR A 53 1.03 11.28 -6.52
CA THR A 53 2.01 10.86 -5.50
C THR A 53 1.53 11.13 -4.08
N VAL A 54 0.29 10.79 -3.79
CA VAL A 54 -0.34 10.98 -2.49
C VAL A 54 -0.83 9.64 -1.92
N THR A 55 -0.99 9.59 -0.62
CA THR A 55 -1.23 8.35 0.14
C THR A 55 -2.39 7.49 -0.39
N PRO A 56 -3.64 7.98 -0.56
CA PRO A 56 -4.75 7.09 -0.90
C PRO A 56 -4.57 6.38 -2.25
N PRO A 57 -4.26 7.04 -3.37
CA PRO A 57 -4.10 6.35 -4.64
C PRO A 57 -2.89 5.40 -4.64
N MET A 58 -1.78 5.76 -3.96
CA MET A 58 -0.59 4.92 -3.93
C MET A 58 -0.80 3.64 -3.12
N TRP A 59 -1.38 3.74 -1.93
CA TRP A 59 -1.69 2.57 -1.11
C TRP A 59 -2.75 1.68 -1.75
N THR A 60 -3.73 2.27 -2.44
CA THR A 60 -4.73 1.51 -3.21
C THR A 60 -4.09 0.80 -4.40
N THR A 61 -3.17 1.45 -5.12
CA THR A 61 -2.40 0.82 -6.20
C THR A 61 -1.58 -0.36 -5.68
N LEU A 62 -0.93 -0.24 -4.52
CA LEU A 62 -0.20 -1.35 -3.88
C LEU A 62 -1.13 -2.50 -3.49
N ALA A 63 -2.33 -2.20 -2.99
CA ALA A 63 -3.30 -3.20 -2.56
C ALA A 63 -3.97 -3.95 -3.70
N THR A 64 -4.10 -3.33 -4.88
CA THR A 64 -4.88 -3.85 -6.01
C THR A 64 -4.04 -4.27 -7.21
N GLY A 65 -2.81 -3.75 -7.33
CA GLY A 65 -2.02 -3.85 -8.55
C GLY A 65 -2.58 -3.03 -9.73
N ALA A 66 -3.63 -2.25 -9.52
CA ALA A 66 -4.33 -1.46 -10.53
C ALA A 66 -3.93 0.02 -10.48
N SER A 67 -4.07 0.73 -11.60
CA SER A 67 -3.85 2.17 -11.66
C SER A 67 -5.04 2.95 -11.06
N PRO A 68 -4.87 4.24 -10.68
CA PRO A 68 -5.96 5.08 -10.22
C PRO A 68 -7.14 5.19 -11.20
N PHE A 69 -6.91 5.08 -12.49
CA PHE A 69 -7.96 5.05 -13.50
C PHE A 69 -8.84 3.79 -13.44
N VAL A 70 -8.33 2.72 -12.88
CA VAL A 70 -9.05 1.45 -12.71
C VAL A 70 -9.69 1.38 -11.33
N HIS A 71 -8.93 1.66 -10.26
CA HIS A 71 -9.46 1.57 -8.90
C HIS A 71 -10.23 2.81 -8.43
N SER A 72 -10.26 3.89 -9.23
CA SER A 72 -11.05 5.13 -8.98
C SER A 72 -10.64 5.99 -7.78
N VAL A 73 -9.56 5.67 -7.10
CA VAL A 73 -9.04 6.45 -5.97
C VAL A 73 -7.94 7.38 -6.48
N HIS A 74 -8.22 8.69 -6.56
CA HIS A 74 -7.31 9.67 -7.17
C HIS A 74 -6.69 10.66 -6.17
N SER A 75 -7.31 10.85 -4.99
CA SER A 75 -6.91 11.84 -3.99
C SER A 75 -7.40 11.43 -2.59
N PHE A 76 -7.12 12.24 -1.59
CA PHE A 76 -7.65 12.09 -0.22
C PHE A 76 -9.18 12.22 -0.15
N SER A 77 -9.75 13.05 -1.02
CA SER A 77 -11.19 13.28 -1.05
C SER A 77 -11.74 13.11 -2.47
N ARG A 78 -13.01 12.80 -2.56
CA ARG A 78 -13.81 12.79 -3.78
C ARG A 78 -14.95 13.81 -3.67
N ALA A 79 -15.52 14.21 -4.77
CA ALA A 79 -16.74 15.02 -4.76
C ALA A 79 -17.81 14.27 -3.94
N GLY A 80 -18.49 14.98 -3.06
CA GLY A 80 -19.45 14.36 -2.14
C GLY A 80 -20.63 13.75 -2.90
N ASP A 81 -20.98 12.53 -2.56
CA ASP A 81 -22.13 11.84 -3.15
C ASP A 81 -23.45 12.33 -2.57
N TYR A 82 -23.42 12.93 -1.38
CA TYR A 82 -24.59 13.44 -0.69
C TYR A 82 -24.27 14.74 0.04
N ILE A 83 -25.08 15.78 -0.18
CA ILE A 83 -25.09 17.06 0.57
C ILE A 83 -23.79 17.88 0.41
N GLY A 84 -23.00 17.70 -0.66
CA GLY A 84 -21.81 18.53 -0.92
C GLY A 84 -20.66 18.35 0.08
N LEU A 85 -20.70 17.33 0.93
CA LEU A 85 -19.60 16.98 1.81
C LEU A 85 -18.58 16.11 1.08
N PRO A 86 -17.28 16.44 1.16
CA PRO A 86 -16.26 15.62 0.54
C PRO A 86 -16.19 14.25 1.20
N GLY A 87 -16.30 13.18 0.41
CA GLY A 87 -16.04 11.83 0.87
C GLY A 87 -14.53 11.57 1.03
N TYR A 88 -14.13 10.79 2.01
CA TYR A 88 -12.74 10.37 2.19
C TYR A 88 -12.44 9.09 1.41
N ASN A 89 -11.35 9.07 0.66
CA ASN A 89 -10.90 7.93 -0.14
C ASN A 89 -10.09 6.89 0.66
N PHE A 90 -10.22 6.87 1.98
CA PHE A 90 -9.75 5.76 2.83
C PHE A 90 -10.82 4.68 3.06
N ASP A 91 -12.01 4.88 2.51
CA ASP A 91 -13.09 3.90 2.54
C ASP A 91 -12.91 2.91 1.38
N SER A 92 -12.79 1.62 1.69
CA SER A 92 -12.60 0.57 0.69
C SER A 92 -13.75 0.46 -0.32
N ARG A 93 -14.96 0.92 0.05
CA ARG A 93 -16.12 0.99 -0.85
C ARG A 93 -15.93 1.94 -2.03
N ASN A 94 -14.96 2.86 -1.94
CA ASN A 94 -14.61 3.77 -3.03
C ASN A 94 -13.62 3.15 -4.02
N CYS A 95 -13.05 2.00 -3.69
CA CYS A 95 -12.13 1.27 -4.55
C CYS A 95 -12.92 0.34 -5.48
N LEU A 96 -12.80 0.56 -6.79
CA LEU A 96 -13.49 -0.25 -7.81
C LEU A 96 -12.69 -1.48 -8.24
N ALA A 97 -11.45 -1.63 -7.78
CA ALA A 97 -10.62 -2.78 -8.06
C ALA A 97 -10.50 -3.67 -6.82
N GLU A 98 -10.38 -4.96 -7.04
CA GLU A 98 -10.25 -5.94 -5.98
C GLU A 98 -8.92 -5.80 -5.25
N GLN A 99 -8.96 -5.83 -3.92
CA GLN A 99 -7.80 -5.73 -3.06
C GLN A 99 -7.22 -7.12 -2.76
N MET A 100 -5.89 -7.21 -2.59
CA MET A 100 -5.19 -8.50 -2.48
C MET A 100 -5.70 -9.41 -1.36
N TRP A 101 -6.20 -8.86 -0.25
CA TRP A 101 -6.74 -9.66 0.84
C TRP A 101 -8.09 -10.32 0.51
N ASN A 102 -8.87 -9.74 -0.41
CA ASN A 102 -10.08 -10.39 -0.93
C ASN A 102 -9.68 -11.62 -1.76
N VAL A 103 -8.73 -11.43 -2.67
CA VAL A 103 -8.19 -12.52 -3.50
C VAL A 103 -7.64 -13.66 -2.63
N THR A 104 -6.90 -13.32 -1.56
CA THR A 104 -6.40 -14.35 -0.64
C THR A 104 -7.51 -15.05 0.11
N ALA A 105 -8.54 -14.32 0.56
CA ALA A 105 -9.70 -14.90 1.24
C ALA A 105 -10.48 -15.86 0.34
N GLU A 106 -10.72 -15.50 -0.92
CA GLU A 106 -11.38 -16.37 -1.92
C GLU A 106 -10.60 -17.67 -2.17
N ASN A 107 -9.29 -17.63 -1.99
CA ASN A 107 -8.42 -18.80 -2.11
C ASN A 107 -8.17 -19.53 -0.78
N GLY A 108 -8.96 -19.23 0.26
CA GLY A 108 -8.87 -19.87 1.57
C GLY A 108 -7.63 -19.52 2.39
N ILE A 109 -6.91 -18.46 2.01
CA ILE A 109 -5.70 -17.99 2.69
C ILE A 109 -6.10 -16.99 3.76
N LYS A 110 -5.78 -17.29 5.02
CA LYS A 110 -6.03 -16.38 6.14
C LYS A 110 -5.10 -15.17 6.04
N THR A 111 -5.68 -13.97 6.01
CA THR A 111 -4.97 -12.71 5.91
C THR A 111 -5.31 -11.82 7.10
N LEU A 112 -4.31 -11.19 7.69
CA LEU A 112 -4.47 -10.11 8.66
C LEU A 112 -4.09 -8.80 7.98
N VAL A 113 -5.03 -7.87 7.92
CA VAL A 113 -4.81 -6.50 7.44
C VAL A 113 -4.75 -5.57 8.66
N TRP A 114 -3.66 -4.83 8.82
CA TRP A 114 -3.46 -3.93 9.94
C TRP A 114 -3.08 -2.55 9.44
N HIS A 115 -3.90 -1.55 9.71
CA HIS A 115 -3.67 -0.15 9.37
C HIS A 115 -3.26 0.14 7.92
N TRP A 116 -3.67 -0.71 6.97
CA TRP A 116 -3.44 -0.41 5.57
C TRP A 116 -4.36 0.71 5.10
N ALA A 117 -3.79 1.78 4.53
CA ALA A 117 -4.57 2.91 4.03
C ALA A 117 -5.52 2.46 2.90
N GLY A 118 -6.81 2.74 3.06
CA GLY A 118 -7.84 2.31 2.10
C GLY A 118 -8.40 0.91 2.34
N SER A 119 -8.05 0.26 3.47
CA SER A 119 -8.65 -1.02 3.88
C SER A 119 -9.83 -0.86 4.85
N ALA A 120 -10.22 0.38 5.16
CA ALA A 120 -11.31 0.64 6.09
C ALA A 120 -12.64 0.21 5.48
N TRP A 121 -13.38 -0.57 6.24
CA TRP A 121 -14.75 -1.02 6.17
C TRP A 121 -15.36 -1.40 4.81
N PRO A 122 -16.09 -2.52 4.82
CA PRO A 122 -15.62 -3.74 5.42
C PRO A 122 -14.64 -4.38 4.46
N PRO A 123 -13.55 -4.99 4.93
CA PRO A 123 -12.93 -6.00 4.09
C PRO A 123 -13.99 -7.07 3.88
N SER A 124 -14.30 -7.35 2.69
CA SER A 124 -15.25 -8.41 2.33
C SER A 124 -14.79 -9.76 2.87
#